data_e5c2ed07dbbefa20bcdd5d0e75ac865e
#
_entry.id   e5c2ed07dbbefa20bcdd5d0e75ac865e
#
_cell.length_a   1.000
_cell.length_b   1.000
_cell.length_c   1.000
_cell.angle_alpha   90.00
_cell.angle_beta   90.00
_cell.angle_gamma   90.00
#
_symmetry.space_group_name_H-M   'P 1'
#
loop_
_entity.id
_entity.type
_entity.pdbx_description
1 polymer ?
#
loop_
_entity_poly.entity_id
_entity_poly.type
_entity_poly.pdbx_seq_one_letter_code
_entity_poly.pdbx_strand_id
1 'polypeptide(L)'
;MLSVSHIDVRYPDCDPMGIVHHAVYPIWYEIARMDFFAAVGYPYEAMNQEGINPPMVNLNLQYASPVRYPGQVPVRTTCTLCQGKKLELRYAVYQEGSPSPVATATSFHIWTGPDMKSLDMSTKPEIYQKLTAAVEHPGVLILAGGRSTRMGSDKAAVTLDGKSLLLRAIDFWKTACPDAPIYVSAGQQEHQLSLPEGVTPVYDLIKDRGPMGGLQAAFCQCAQELLWVSAVDMPLLSSQAVELLSKKRCHCEDACVFTHDGRPEPLLGLYRSTCLPVIDGLLEAGENRMSALLDAVKTTRVPLKNTDWVRNVNTPQELARLRQEQNHE
;
A
#
# COMPACT_ATOMS: atom_id res chain seq x y z
N MET A 1 -3.84 -3.05 -8.78
CA MET A 1 -4.08 -1.87 -9.66
C MET A 1 -4.97 -0.87 -8.96
N LEU A 2 -4.66 0.43 -9.05
CA LEU A 2 -5.49 1.55 -8.60
C LEU A 2 -6.03 2.31 -9.80
N SER A 3 -7.35 2.46 -9.89
CA SER A 3 -8.03 3.31 -10.88
C SER A 3 -8.48 4.63 -10.24
N VAL A 4 -8.54 5.72 -11.01
CA VAL A 4 -9.00 7.03 -10.53
C VAL A 4 -10.03 7.57 -11.51
N SER A 5 -11.25 7.82 -11.01
CA SER A 5 -12.35 8.45 -11.76
C SER A 5 -12.54 9.88 -11.26
N HIS A 6 -12.58 10.84 -12.16
CA HIS A 6 -12.84 12.23 -11.83
C HIS A 6 -14.32 12.54 -12.06
N ILE A 7 -15.05 12.85 -10.99
CA ILE A 7 -16.51 13.03 -11.04
C ILE A 7 -16.87 14.47 -10.68
N ASP A 8 -17.60 15.13 -11.56
CA ASP A 8 -18.12 16.47 -11.32
C ASP A 8 -19.30 16.42 -10.34
N VAL A 9 -19.22 17.24 -9.30
CA VAL A 9 -20.32 17.44 -8.35
C VAL A 9 -21.36 18.32 -9.01
N ARG A 10 -22.57 17.81 -9.21
CA ARG A 10 -23.66 18.55 -9.85
C ARG A 10 -24.51 19.26 -8.82
N TYR A 11 -25.12 20.39 -9.20
CA TYR A 11 -26.05 21.12 -8.32
C TYR A 11 -27.18 20.23 -7.74
N PRO A 12 -27.83 19.35 -8.54
CA PRO A 12 -28.88 18.46 -8.02
C PRO A 12 -28.38 17.35 -7.09
N ASP A 13 -27.06 17.15 -6.97
CA ASP A 13 -26.49 16.16 -6.07
C ASP A 13 -26.51 16.63 -4.60
N CYS A 14 -26.77 17.93 -4.37
CA CYS A 14 -26.76 18.52 -3.03
C CYS A 14 -28.14 18.51 -2.38
N ASP A 15 -28.13 18.31 -1.06
CA ASP A 15 -29.29 18.42 -0.19
C ASP A 15 -29.55 19.87 0.24
N PRO A 16 -30.62 20.16 1.02
CA PRO A 16 -30.91 21.50 1.54
C PRO A 16 -29.81 22.09 2.45
N MET A 17 -28.89 21.27 2.98
CA MET A 17 -27.73 21.73 3.74
C MET A 17 -26.58 22.21 2.85
N GLY A 18 -26.74 22.12 1.52
CA GLY A 18 -25.72 22.48 0.53
C GLY A 18 -24.54 21.53 0.50
N ILE A 19 -24.72 20.29 0.94
CA ILE A 19 -23.72 19.22 0.85
C ILE A 19 -24.24 18.10 -0.04
N VAL A 20 -23.35 17.33 -0.64
CA VAL A 20 -23.73 16.17 -1.47
C VAL A 20 -24.53 15.18 -0.64
N HIS A 21 -25.71 14.85 -1.10
CA HIS A 21 -26.62 13.91 -0.45
C HIS A 21 -25.99 12.51 -0.39
N HIS A 22 -26.13 11.84 0.72
CA HIS A 22 -25.49 10.54 0.98
C HIS A 22 -25.82 9.47 -0.07
N ALA A 23 -27.00 9.51 -0.70
CA ALA A 23 -27.40 8.58 -1.75
C ALA A 23 -26.69 8.78 -3.10
N VAL A 24 -25.96 9.88 -3.28
CA VAL A 24 -25.20 10.15 -4.51
C VAL A 24 -23.89 9.36 -4.56
N TYR A 25 -23.26 9.11 -3.42
CA TYR A 25 -21.99 8.38 -3.36
C TYR A 25 -22.07 6.97 -3.98
N PRO A 26 -23.12 6.16 -3.78
CA PRO A 26 -23.26 4.89 -4.49
C PRO A 26 -23.25 5.03 -6.01
N ILE A 27 -23.79 6.12 -6.58
CA ILE A 27 -23.74 6.40 -8.02
C ILE A 27 -22.30 6.68 -8.45
N TRP A 28 -21.54 7.44 -7.67
CA TRP A 28 -20.12 7.70 -7.93
C TRP A 28 -19.30 6.41 -7.90
N TYR A 29 -19.57 5.51 -6.95
CA TYR A 29 -18.90 4.21 -6.89
C TYR A 29 -19.27 3.30 -8.06
N GLU A 30 -20.48 3.42 -8.60
CA GLU A 30 -20.85 2.69 -9.81
C GLU A 30 -20.06 3.18 -11.02
N ILE A 31 -19.97 4.50 -11.24
CA ILE A 31 -19.15 5.10 -12.29
C ILE A 31 -17.68 4.65 -12.13
N ALA A 32 -17.12 4.79 -10.93
CA ALA A 32 -15.75 4.41 -10.65
C ALA A 32 -15.47 2.92 -10.85
N ARG A 33 -16.45 2.04 -10.59
CA ARG A 33 -16.37 0.61 -10.88
C ARG A 33 -16.36 0.33 -12.38
N MET A 34 -17.18 1.04 -13.15
CA MET A 34 -17.19 0.90 -14.62
C MET A 34 -15.83 1.31 -15.20
N ASP A 35 -15.26 2.42 -14.75
CA ASP A 35 -13.93 2.88 -15.16
C ASP A 35 -12.83 1.88 -14.74
N PHE A 36 -12.93 1.30 -13.55
CA PHE A 36 -12.02 0.26 -13.10
C PHE A 36 -12.05 -0.96 -14.04
N PHE A 37 -13.22 -1.46 -14.40
CA PHE A 37 -13.31 -2.59 -15.31
C PHE A 37 -12.79 -2.27 -16.72
N ALA A 38 -13.04 -1.05 -17.21
CA ALA A 38 -12.50 -0.59 -18.47
C ALA A 38 -10.95 -0.55 -18.42
N ALA A 39 -10.37 -0.06 -17.33
CA ALA A 39 -8.92 -0.04 -17.12
C ALA A 39 -8.29 -1.44 -17.00
N VAL A 40 -9.02 -2.42 -16.46
CA VAL A 40 -8.60 -3.84 -16.43
C VAL A 40 -8.65 -4.48 -17.85
N GLY A 41 -9.29 -3.82 -18.82
CA GLY A 41 -9.50 -4.35 -20.17
C GLY A 41 -10.67 -5.32 -20.26
N TYR A 42 -11.68 -5.14 -19.41
CA TYR A 42 -12.95 -5.86 -19.46
C TYR A 42 -14.12 -4.88 -19.16
N PRO A 43 -14.42 -3.96 -20.11
CA PRO A 43 -15.45 -2.94 -19.94
C PRO A 43 -16.85 -3.54 -19.86
N TYR A 44 -17.79 -2.76 -19.31
CA TYR A 44 -19.18 -3.18 -19.10
C TYR A 44 -19.90 -3.61 -20.39
N GLU A 45 -19.56 -3.01 -21.52
CA GLU A 45 -20.08 -3.37 -22.83
C GLU A 45 -19.72 -4.82 -23.19
N ALA A 46 -18.48 -5.25 -22.93
CA ALA A 46 -18.03 -6.62 -23.16
C ALA A 46 -18.74 -7.58 -22.19
N MET A 47 -18.89 -7.18 -20.92
CA MET A 47 -19.64 -7.97 -19.94
C MET A 47 -21.09 -8.20 -20.37
N ASN A 48 -21.77 -7.14 -20.82
CA ASN A 48 -23.17 -7.22 -21.28
C ASN A 48 -23.32 -8.10 -22.51
N GLN A 49 -22.39 -8.04 -23.47
CA GLN A 49 -22.40 -8.92 -24.66
C GLN A 49 -22.29 -10.40 -24.29
N GLU A 50 -21.54 -10.72 -23.26
CA GLU A 50 -21.41 -12.09 -22.73
C GLU A 50 -22.52 -12.47 -21.73
N GLY A 51 -23.36 -11.51 -21.32
CA GLY A 51 -24.37 -11.69 -20.27
C GLY A 51 -23.77 -11.93 -18.89
N ILE A 52 -22.50 -11.51 -18.68
CA ILE A 52 -21.79 -11.65 -17.40
C ILE A 52 -21.93 -10.35 -16.63
N ASN A 53 -22.40 -10.43 -15.38
CA ASN A 53 -22.58 -9.26 -14.53
C ASN A 53 -22.12 -9.54 -13.10
N PRO A 54 -21.50 -8.56 -12.42
CA PRO A 54 -21.20 -8.59 -11.00
C PRO A 54 -22.23 -7.79 -10.19
N PRO A 55 -23.49 -8.28 -9.98
CA PRO A 55 -24.42 -7.59 -9.12
C PRO A 55 -23.86 -7.38 -7.73
N MET A 56 -24.10 -6.20 -7.18
CA MET A 56 -23.67 -5.84 -5.82
C MET A 56 -24.57 -6.53 -4.80
N VAL A 57 -23.96 -7.24 -3.86
CA VAL A 57 -24.68 -7.94 -2.77
C VAL A 57 -24.53 -7.24 -1.42
N ASN A 58 -23.51 -6.39 -1.29
CA ASN A 58 -23.30 -5.60 -0.08
C ASN A 58 -22.52 -4.32 -0.42
N LEU A 59 -22.87 -3.21 0.25
CA LEU A 59 -22.12 -1.96 0.22
C LEU A 59 -21.99 -1.43 1.66
N ASN A 60 -20.76 -1.34 2.14
CA ASN A 60 -20.44 -0.68 3.39
C ASN A 60 -19.84 0.69 3.08
N LEU A 61 -20.41 1.74 3.64
CA LEU A 61 -20.13 3.12 3.32
C LEU A 61 -19.83 3.91 4.58
N GLN A 62 -18.79 4.74 4.56
CA GLN A 62 -18.39 5.61 5.65
C GLN A 62 -18.17 7.02 5.12
N TYR A 63 -18.74 8.01 5.79
CA TYR A 63 -18.61 9.44 5.50
C TYR A 63 -17.74 10.08 6.58
N ALA A 64 -16.70 10.79 6.17
CA ALA A 64 -15.79 11.49 7.07
C ALA A 64 -15.95 13.01 7.02
N SER A 65 -16.20 13.57 5.83
CA SER A 65 -16.34 15.02 5.62
C SER A 65 -17.31 15.33 4.50
N PRO A 66 -18.02 16.47 4.55
CA PRO A 66 -18.96 16.85 3.52
C PRO A 66 -18.28 17.30 2.23
N VAL A 67 -18.85 16.92 1.10
CA VAL A 67 -18.51 17.46 -0.23
C VAL A 67 -19.55 18.50 -0.63
N ARG A 68 -19.13 19.55 -1.34
CA ARG A 68 -20.00 20.67 -1.76
C ARG A 68 -19.89 20.93 -3.26
N TYR A 69 -20.96 21.49 -3.82
CA TYR A 69 -20.98 22.07 -5.16
C TYR A 69 -20.49 23.53 -5.11
N PRO A 70 -19.81 24.06 -6.15
CA PRO A 70 -19.26 23.31 -7.28
C PRO A 70 -17.95 22.61 -6.92
N GLY A 71 -17.60 21.57 -7.65
CA GLY A 71 -16.32 20.88 -7.47
C GLY A 71 -16.20 19.61 -8.30
N GLN A 72 -15.03 19.03 -8.28
CA GLN A 72 -14.75 17.71 -8.83
C GLN A 72 -14.10 16.87 -7.74
N VAL A 73 -14.45 15.60 -7.70
CA VAL A 73 -13.88 14.66 -6.74
C VAL A 73 -13.20 13.49 -7.46
N PRO A 74 -11.94 13.20 -7.15
CA PRO A 74 -11.32 11.95 -7.54
C PRO A 74 -11.86 10.81 -6.67
N VAL A 75 -12.43 9.80 -7.32
CA VAL A 75 -12.82 8.53 -6.71
C VAL A 75 -11.78 7.49 -7.08
N ARG A 76 -11.04 7.03 -6.10
CA ARG A 76 -10.05 5.96 -6.26
C ARG A 76 -10.68 4.61 -6.01
N THR A 77 -10.38 3.64 -6.88
CA THR A 77 -10.93 2.28 -6.82
C THR A 77 -9.83 1.25 -6.93
N THR A 78 -9.86 0.25 -6.07
CA THR A 78 -8.95 -0.91 -6.15
C THR A 78 -9.70 -2.21 -5.89
N CYS A 79 -9.20 -3.32 -6.44
CA CYS A 79 -9.71 -4.66 -6.20
C CYS A 79 -8.89 -5.33 -5.09
N THR A 80 -9.55 -5.78 -4.05
CA THR A 80 -8.91 -6.49 -2.93
C THR A 80 -9.19 -7.98 -2.93
N LEU A 81 -10.19 -8.43 -3.68
CA LEU A 81 -10.51 -9.84 -3.87
C LEU A 81 -11.13 -10.06 -5.24
N CYS A 82 -10.58 -11.00 -6.00
CA CYS A 82 -11.25 -11.63 -7.14
C CYS A 82 -10.95 -13.12 -7.08
N GLN A 83 -11.90 -13.92 -6.60
CA GLN A 83 -11.70 -15.35 -6.41
C GLN A 83 -12.97 -16.13 -6.75
N GLY A 84 -12.91 -16.95 -7.79
CA GLY A 84 -14.03 -17.76 -8.23
C GLY A 84 -15.25 -16.90 -8.54
N LYS A 85 -16.26 -16.98 -7.68
CA LYS A 85 -17.53 -16.25 -7.83
C LYS A 85 -17.53 -14.87 -7.18
N LYS A 86 -16.51 -14.53 -6.38
CA LYS A 86 -16.48 -13.35 -5.48
C LYS A 86 -15.61 -12.24 -6.03
N LEU A 87 -16.10 -11.01 -5.84
CA LEU A 87 -15.33 -9.79 -6.12
C LEU A 87 -15.54 -8.81 -4.96
N GLU A 88 -14.44 -8.20 -4.48
CA GLU A 88 -14.47 -7.10 -3.54
C GLU A 88 -13.73 -5.90 -4.12
N LEU A 89 -14.40 -4.75 -4.11
CA LEU A 89 -13.81 -3.48 -4.49
C LEU A 89 -13.83 -2.51 -3.32
N ARG A 90 -12.76 -1.71 -3.22
CA ARG A 90 -12.61 -0.62 -2.26
C ARG A 90 -12.61 0.71 -2.98
N TYR A 91 -13.22 1.70 -2.36
CA TYR A 91 -13.34 3.05 -2.91
C TYR A 91 -12.93 4.08 -1.86
N ALA A 92 -12.32 5.16 -2.33
CA ALA A 92 -12.07 6.34 -1.52
C ALA A 92 -12.33 7.60 -2.36
N VAL A 93 -13.18 8.46 -1.87
CA VAL A 93 -13.47 9.78 -2.43
C VAL A 93 -12.55 10.80 -1.76
N TYR A 94 -11.83 11.57 -2.56
CA TYR A 94 -10.97 12.65 -2.05
C TYR A 94 -11.51 14.01 -2.50
N GLN A 95 -11.13 15.05 -1.77
CA GLN A 95 -11.24 16.43 -2.20
C GLN A 95 -9.88 16.97 -2.58
N GLU A 96 -9.85 17.94 -3.48
CA GLU A 96 -8.62 18.65 -3.80
C GLU A 96 -7.98 19.24 -2.54
N GLY A 97 -6.66 19.08 -2.40
CA GLY A 97 -5.90 19.54 -1.22
C GLY A 97 -6.08 18.70 0.06
N SER A 98 -7.01 17.71 0.08
CA SER A 98 -7.16 16.85 1.26
C SER A 98 -6.21 15.64 1.20
N PRO A 99 -5.40 15.37 2.24
CA PRO A 99 -4.58 14.17 2.32
C PRO A 99 -5.40 12.93 2.70
N SER A 100 -6.58 13.12 3.29
CA SER A 100 -7.46 12.02 3.76
C SER A 100 -8.74 11.94 2.94
N PRO A 101 -9.31 10.73 2.77
CA PRO A 101 -10.56 10.58 2.04
C PRO A 101 -11.72 11.22 2.81
N VAL A 102 -12.66 11.84 2.08
CA VAL A 102 -13.91 12.39 2.61
C VAL A 102 -15.00 11.33 2.75
N ALA A 103 -14.89 10.25 1.99
CA ALA A 103 -15.72 9.05 2.14
C ALA A 103 -14.96 7.82 1.65
N THR A 104 -15.28 6.66 2.25
CA THR A 104 -14.75 5.36 1.82
C THR A 104 -15.86 4.35 1.69
N ALA A 105 -15.69 3.35 0.82
CA ALA A 105 -16.64 2.26 0.71
C ALA A 105 -15.96 0.92 0.40
N THR A 106 -16.66 -0.15 0.75
CA THR A 106 -16.37 -1.52 0.31
C THR A 106 -17.61 -2.10 -0.32
N SER A 107 -17.51 -2.58 -1.55
CA SER A 107 -18.58 -3.31 -2.20
C SER A 107 -18.22 -4.76 -2.43
N PHE A 108 -19.19 -5.63 -2.19
CA PHE A 108 -19.09 -7.06 -2.46
C PHE A 108 -20.01 -7.44 -3.61
N HIS A 109 -19.50 -8.25 -4.51
CA HIS A 109 -20.21 -8.68 -5.71
C HIS A 109 -20.11 -10.19 -5.87
N ILE A 110 -21.12 -10.76 -6.51
CA ILE A 110 -21.11 -12.16 -6.96
C ILE A 110 -21.26 -12.16 -8.47
N TRP A 111 -20.34 -12.78 -9.17
CA TRP A 111 -20.42 -12.94 -10.61
C TRP A 111 -21.63 -13.80 -10.99
N THR A 112 -22.40 -13.35 -11.98
CA THR A 112 -23.55 -14.06 -12.53
C THR A 112 -23.44 -14.17 -14.04
N GLY A 113 -23.99 -15.27 -14.57
CA GLY A 113 -24.18 -15.48 -15.99
C GLY A 113 -25.52 -14.92 -16.50
N PRO A 114 -25.86 -15.16 -17.78
CA PRO A 114 -27.09 -14.65 -18.42
C PRO A 114 -28.37 -15.10 -17.75
N ASP A 115 -28.37 -16.24 -17.05
CA ASP A 115 -29.51 -16.79 -16.30
C ASP A 115 -29.59 -16.27 -14.85
N MET A 116 -28.79 -15.27 -14.52
CA MET A 116 -28.65 -14.70 -13.16
C MET A 116 -28.17 -15.71 -12.10
N LYS A 117 -27.70 -16.89 -12.51
CA LYS A 117 -27.06 -17.83 -11.60
C LYS A 117 -25.59 -17.46 -11.38
N SER A 118 -25.10 -17.78 -10.18
CA SER A 118 -23.70 -17.49 -9.86
C SER A 118 -22.74 -18.19 -10.82
N LEU A 119 -21.79 -17.41 -11.37
CA LEU A 119 -20.78 -17.85 -12.32
C LEU A 119 -19.41 -17.89 -11.62
N ASP A 120 -18.71 -18.99 -11.79
CA ASP A 120 -17.31 -19.07 -11.40
C ASP A 120 -16.43 -18.50 -12.53
N MET A 121 -15.79 -17.36 -12.28
CA MET A 121 -14.95 -16.68 -13.27
C MET A 121 -13.70 -17.45 -13.66
N SER A 122 -13.28 -18.44 -12.89
CA SER A 122 -12.18 -19.35 -13.28
C SER A 122 -12.49 -20.14 -14.54
N THR A 123 -13.77 -20.30 -14.90
CA THR A 123 -14.21 -20.90 -16.17
C THR A 123 -14.00 -20.00 -17.39
N LYS A 124 -13.61 -18.74 -17.18
CA LYS A 124 -13.30 -17.71 -18.19
C LYS A 124 -11.84 -17.26 -18.04
N PRO A 125 -10.85 -18.10 -18.39
CA PRO A 125 -9.46 -17.94 -17.98
C PRO A 125 -8.83 -16.60 -18.41
N GLU A 126 -9.11 -16.10 -19.61
CA GLU A 126 -8.54 -14.85 -20.11
C GLU A 126 -8.99 -13.63 -19.29
N ILE A 127 -10.29 -13.57 -18.99
CA ILE A 127 -10.88 -12.47 -18.20
C ILE A 127 -10.47 -12.62 -16.75
N TYR A 128 -10.52 -13.84 -16.22
CA TYR A 128 -10.16 -14.13 -14.85
C TYR A 128 -8.71 -13.76 -14.55
N GLN A 129 -7.79 -14.03 -15.47
CA GLN A 129 -6.38 -13.65 -15.37
C GLN A 129 -6.23 -12.11 -15.28
N LYS A 130 -6.93 -11.34 -16.13
CA LYS A 130 -6.92 -9.88 -16.06
C LYS A 130 -7.42 -9.35 -14.72
N LEU A 131 -8.55 -9.87 -14.25
CA LEU A 131 -9.16 -9.46 -12.99
C LEU A 131 -8.28 -9.81 -11.79
N THR A 132 -7.71 -11.01 -11.77
CA THR A 132 -6.83 -11.43 -10.66
C THR A 132 -5.51 -10.68 -10.67
N ALA A 133 -4.97 -10.33 -11.84
CA ALA A 133 -3.79 -9.47 -11.95
C ALA A 133 -4.05 -8.03 -11.44
N ALA A 134 -5.30 -7.57 -11.47
CA ALA A 134 -5.69 -6.27 -10.94
C ALA A 134 -5.89 -6.24 -9.41
N VAL A 135 -5.96 -7.41 -8.75
CA VAL A 135 -6.01 -7.51 -7.29
C VAL A 135 -4.73 -6.95 -6.66
N GLU A 136 -4.84 -6.32 -5.51
CA GLU A 136 -3.67 -5.87 -4.76
C GLU A 136 -2.81 -7.06 -4.28
N HIS A 137 -1.57 -7.10 -4.73
CA HIS A 137 -0.56 -8.06 -4.30
C HIS A 137 0.68 -7.30 -3.82
N PRO A 138 0.76 -6.96 -2.53
CA PRO A 138 1.91 -6.23 -2.02
C PRO A 138 3.17 -7.09 -2.05
N GLY A 139 4.28 -6.50 -2.50
CA GLY A 139 5.62 -7.03 -2.24
C GLY A 139 6.16 -6.50 -0.91
N VAL A 140 7.38 -6.88 -0.58
CA VAL A 140 8.11 -6.41 0.60
C VAL A 140 9.43 -5.78 0.17
N LEU A 141 9.71 -4.57 0.65
CA LEU A 141 10.99 -3.89 0.51
C LEU A 141 11.65 -3.75 1.88
N ILE A 142 12.77 -4.42 2.08
CA ILE A 142 13.61 -4.25 3.26
C ILE A 142 14.70 -3.23 2.92
N LEU A 143 14.70 -2.09 3.62
CA LEU A 143 15.69 -1.05 3.47
C LEU A 143 16.94 -1.41 4.26
N ALA A 144 17.93 -2.00 3.60
CA ALA A 144 19.19 -2.43 4.18
C ALA A 144 20.35 -1.46 3.91
N GLY A 145 20.18 -0.53 2.94
CA GLY A 145 21.16 0.49 2.58
C GLY A 145 21.22 1.64 3.59
N GLY A 146 22.41 2.23 3.75
CA GLY A 146 22.66 3.41 4.56
C GLY A 146 24.07 3.41 5.12
N ARG A 147 24.75 4.60 5.11
CA ARG A 147 26.06 4.76 5.73
C ARG A 147 25.94 4.59 7.25
N SER A 148 26.22 3.39 7.75
CA SER A 148 26.30 3.12 9.19
C SER A 148 27.62 3.62 9.79
N THR A 149 27.82 4.95 9.73
CA THR A 149 29.03 5.58 10.31
C THR A 149 29.15 5.38 11.83
N ARG A 150 28.01 5.11 12.50
CA ARG A 150 27.96 4.95 13.97
C ARG A 150 28.18 3.52 14.45
N MET A 151 27.88 2.52 13.60
CA MET A 151 28.06 1.10 13.96
C MET A 151 29.43 0.55 13.55
N GLY A 152 30.19 1.27 12.72
CA GLY A 152 31.50 0.81 12.22
C GLY A 152 31.45 -0.41 11.29
N SER A 153 30.24 -0.93 11.02
CA SER A 153 29.97 -2.09 10.16
C SER A 153 28.66 -1.89 9.39
N ASP A 154 28.50 -2.64 8.31
CA ASP A 154 27.23 -2.69 7.56
C ASP A 154 26.10 -3.18 8.48
N LYS A 155 25.02 -2.39 8.63
CA LYS A 155 23.86 -2.74 9.48
C LYS A 155 23.27 -4.11 9.09
N ALA A 156 23.30 -4.44 7.82
CA ALA A 156 22.79 -5.72 7.31
C ALA A 156 23.57 -6.92 7.89
N ALA A 157 24.87 -6.74 8.19
CA ALA A 157 25.75 -7.77 8.72
C ALA A 157 25.75 -7.85 10.26
N VAL A 158 25.18 -6.86 10.96
CA VAL A 158 25.09 -6.86 12.44
C VAL A 158 24.27 -8.07 12.89
N THR A 159 24.78 -8.83 13.87
CA THR A 159 24.14 -10.04 14.37
C THR A 159 23.47 -9.84 15.73
N LEU A 160 22.26 -10.37 15.86
CA LEU A 160 21.53 -10.53 17.14
C LEU A 160 21.26 -12.03 17.31
N ASP A 161 21.77 -12.62 18.41
CA ASP A 161 21.66 -14.06 18.74
C ASP A 161 22.13 -14.97 17.60
N GLY A 162 23.29 -14.65 17.03
CA GLY A 162 23.94 -15.44 15.98
C GLY A 162 23.35 -15.27 14.57
N LYS A 163 22.28 -14.48 14.39
CA LYS A 163 21.64 -14.23 13.09
C LYS A 163 21.72 -12.75 12.71
N SER A 164 22.07 -12.45 11.46
CA SER A 164 22.14 -11.06 11.00
C SER A 164 20.76 -10.39 11.02
N LEU A 165 20.71 -9.07 11.24
CA LEU A 165 19.47 -8.30 11.23
C LEU A 165 18.73 -8.44 9.89
N LEU A 166 19.48 -8.50 8.78
CA LEU A 166 18.91 -8.72 7.46
C LEU A 166 18.20 -10.07 7.35
N LEU A 167 18.84 -11.16 7.79
CA LEU A 167 18.22 -12.49 7.75
C LEU A 167 17.02 -12.58 8.69
N ARG A 168 17.05 -11.89 9.84
CA ARG A 168 15.88 -11.81 10.75
C ARG A 168 14.72 -11.09 10.07
N ALA A 169 14.95 -9.97 9.42
CA ALA A 169 13.93 -9.22 8.70
C ALA A 169 13.34 -10.05 7.54
N ILE A 170 14.19 -10.75 6.77
CA ILE A 170 13.73 -11.62 5.67
C ILE A 170 12.83 -12.74 6.21
N ASP A 171 13.24 -13.43 7.28
CA ASP A 171 12.44 -14.53 7.84
C ASP A 171 11.12 -14.04 8.43
N PHE A 172 11.14 -12.87 9.09
CA PHE A 172 9.92 -12.24 9.58
C PHE A 172 8.94 -12.05 8.41
N TRP A 173 9.38 -11.43 7.32
CA TRP A 173 8.52 -11.15 6.19
C TRP A 173 8.07 -12.39 5.42
N LYS A 174 8.91 -13.42 5.32
CA LYS A 174 8.52 -14.75 4.79
C LYS A 174 7.39 -15.39 5.61
N THR A 175 7.35 -15.11 6.90
CA THR A 175 6.29 -15.62 7.80
C THR A 175 5.06 -14.73 7.77
N ALA A 176 5.22 -13.41 7.80
CA ALA A 176 4.11 -12.45 7.85
C ALA A 176 3.37 -12.32 6.50
N CYS A 177 4.08 -12.48 5.39
CA CYS A 177 3.56 -12.37 4.03
C CYS A 177 4.15 -13.48 3.14
N PRO A 178 3.71 -14.75 3.28
CA PRO A 178 4.36 -15.91 2.65
C PRO A 178 4.43 -15.85 1.11
N ASP A 179 3.41 -15.26 0.48
CA ASP A 179 3.29 -15.19 -0.98
C ASP A 179 3.89 -13.90 -1.59
N ALA A 180 4.39 -12.98 -0.74
CA ALA A 180 4.92 -11.72 -1.20
C ALA A 180 6.36 -11.87 -1.69
N PRO A 181 6.72 -11.36 -2.87
CA PRO A 181 8.11 -11.25 -3.28
C PRO A 181 8.85 -10.30 -2.35
N ILE A 182 10.08 -10.67 -1.97
CA ILE A 182 10.91 -9.90 -1.05
C ILE A 182 12.06 -9.25 -1.82
N TYR A 183 12.18 -7.96 -1.65
CA TYR A 183 13.21 -7.10 -2.20
C TYR A 183 14.06 -6.51 -1.07
N VAL A 184 15.36 -6.37 -1.32
CA VAL A 184 16.29 -5.74 -0.38
C VAL A 184 16.98 -4.57 -1.06
N SER A 185 16.77 -3.35 -0.56
CA SER A 185 17.53 -2.18 -1.02
C SER A 185 18.97 -2.30 -0.52
N ALA A 186 19.87 -2.58 -1.44
CA ALA A 186 21.29 -2.86 -1.19
C ALA A 186 22.21 -1.63 -1.35
N GLY A 187 21.63 -0.45 -1.57
CA GLY A 187 22.39 0.76 -1.87
C GLY A 187 23.01 0.69 -3.26
N GLN A 188 24.35 0.84 -3.35
CA GLN A 188 25.06 0.79 -4.63
C GLN A 188 25.36 -0.65 -5.06
N GLN A 189 25.39 -0.90 -6.37
CA GLN A 189 25.63 -2.22 -6.97
C GLN A 189 26.99 -2.84 -6.58
N GLU A 190 27.94 -2.02 -6.13
CA GLU A 190 29.24 -2.46 -5.65
C GLU A 190 29.17 -3.24 -4.33
N HIS A 191 28.07 -3.12 -3.60
CA HIS A 191 27.85 -3.83 -2.34
C HIS A 191 27.10 -5.14 -2.61
N GLN A 192 27.85 -6.21 -2.91
CA GLN A 192 27.26 -7.54 -3.06
C GLN A 192 26.78 -8.07 -1.70
N LEU A 193 25.46 -7.98 -1.47
CA LEU A 193 24.84 -8.67 -0.35
C LEU A 193 24.64 -10.16 -0.69
N SER A 194 25.09 -11.04 0.19
CA SER A 194 24.72 -12.45 0.09
C SER A 194 23.28 -12.63 0.55
N LEU A 195 22.35 -12.72 -0.40
CA LEU A 195 20.92 -12.87 -0.16
C LEU A 195 20.50 -14.34 -0.29
N PRO A 196 19.53 -14.80 0.52
CA PRO A 196 18.92 -16.11 0.36
C PRO A 196 18.19 -16.25 -0.97
N GLU A 197 17.98 -17.48 -1.41
CA GLU A 197 17.17 -17.79 -2.59
C GLU A 197 15.75 -17.20 -2.48
N GLY A 198 15.27 -16.65 -3.59
CA GLY A 198 13.95 -16.01 -3.67
C GLY A 198 13.91 -14.58 -3.13
N VAL A 199 15.05 -13.98 -2.76
CA VAL A 199 15.15 -12.57 -2.36
C VAL A 199 15.91 -11.79 -3.42
N THR A 200 15.32 -10.69 -3.91
CA THR A 200 15.87 -9.91 -5.02
C THR A 200 16.52 -8.62 -4.51
N PRO A 201 17.79 -8.34 -4.86
CA PRO A 201 18.41 -7.05 -4.55
C PRO A 201 17.83 -5.94 -5.42
N VAL A 202 17.69 -4.75 -4.84
CA VAL A 202 17.33 -3.49 -5.51
C VAL A 202 18.47 -2.50 -5.27
N TYR A 203 18.95 -1.87 -6.32
CA TYR A 203 20.07 -0.94 -6.27
C TYR A 203 19.63 0.50 -6.49
N ASP A 204 20.13 1.41 -5.67
CA ASP A 204 19.80 2.82 -5.75
C ASP A 204 20.14 3.41 -7.13
N LEU A 205 19.18 4.14 -7.70
CA LEU A 205 19.37 4.85 -8.98
C LEU A 205 20.28 6.07 -8.81
N ILE A 206 20.16 6.72 -7.66
CA ILE A 206 20.93 7.92 -7.31
C ILE A 206 21.59 7.69 -5.95
N LYS A 207 22.90 7.97 -5.88
CA LYS A 207 23.70 7.77 -4.68
C LYS A 207 23.28 8.69 -3.53
N ASP A 208 23.35 8.17 -2.30
CA ASP A 208 23.18 8.93 -1.06
C ASP A 208 21.80 9.62 -0.90
N ARG A 209 20.72 9.00 -1.42
CA ARG A 209 19.34 9.49 -1.28
C ARG A 209 18.56 8.86 -0.12
N GLY A 210 19.22 8.03 0.67
CA GLY A 210 18.64 7.40 1.86
C GLY A 210 17.41 6.52 1.56
N PRO A 211 16.48 6.36 2.52
CA PRO A 211 15.31 5.50 2.36
C PRO A 211 14.42 5.84 1.17
N MET A 212 14.31 7.14 0.82
CA MET A 212 13.51 7.58 -0.32
C MET A 212 14.11 7.13 -1.64
N GLY A 213 15.45 7.14 -1.77
CA GLY A 213 16.15 6.60 -2.94
C GLY A 213 15.96 5.10 -3.10
N GLY A 214 16.00 4.34 -2.00
CA GLY A 214 15.70 2.91 -2.00
C GLY A 214 14.25 2.61 -2.41
N LEU A 215 13.29 3.42 -1.97
CA LEU A 215 11.88 3.31 -2.37
C LEU A 215 11.67 3.66 -3.85
N GLN A 216 12.32 4.73 -4.34
CA GLN A 216 12.34 5.10 -5.77
C GLN A 216 12.84 3.92 -6.61
N ALA A 217 14.01 3.41 -6.26
CA ALA A 217 14.65 2.31 -6.97
C ALA A 217 13.77 1.05 -7.01
N ALA A 218 13.09 0.74 -5.89
CA ALA A 218 12.17 -0.38 -5.82
C ALA A 218 10.99 -0.21 -6.79
N PHE A 219 10.34 0.93 -6.83
CA PHE A 219 9.23 1.16 -7.77
C PHE A 219 9.66 1.18 -9.25
N CYS A 220 10.92 1.48 -9.54
CA CYS A 220 11.45 1.40 -10.89
C CYS A 220 11.89 -0.01 -11.31
N GLN A 221 12.27 -0.88 -10.36
CA GLN A 221 12.86 -2.20 -10.63
C GLN A 221 11.94 -3.38 -10.30
N CYS A 222 10.95 -3.18 -9.43
CA CYS A 222 10.02 -4.23 -9.00
C CYS A 222 8.71 -4.19 -9.78
N ALA A 223 8.07 -5.35 -9.93
CA ALA A 223 6.79 -5.45 -10.62
C ALA A 223 5.58 -5.02 -9.76
N GLN A 224 5.75 -4.92 -8.45
CA GLN A 224 4.67 -4.63 -7.51
C GLN A 224 4.35 -3.14 -7.45
N GLU A 225 3.07 -2.82 -7.63
CA GLU A 225 2.56 -1.45 -7.44
C GLU A 225 2.40 -1.06 -5.97
N LEU A 226 2.47 -2.02 -5.05
CA LEU A 226 2.29 -1.82 -3.61
C LEU A 226 3.39 -2.58 -2.87
N LEU A 227 4.09 -1.89 -1.97
CA LEU A 227 5.20 -2.45 -1.21
C LEU A 227 4.99 -2.23 0.29
N TRP A 228 5.10 -3.29 1.07
CA TRP A 228 5.48 -3.20 2.47
C TRP A 228 6.91 -2.70 2.54
N VAL A 229 7.15 -1.71 3.35
CA VAL A 229 8.49 -1.15 3.58
C VAL A 229 8.84 -1.33 5.04
N SER A 230 10.01 -1.88 5.31
CA SER A 230 10.59 -1.91 6.66
C SER A 230 12.09 -1.61 6.62
N ALA A 231 12.60 -1.01 7.70
CA ALA A 231 14.04 -0.91 7.87
C ALA A 231 14.63 -2.21 8.41
N VAL A 232 15.86 -2.52 8.01
CA VAL A 232 16.58 -3.73 8.46
C VAL A 232 16.89 -3.72 9.96
N ASP A 233 16.94 -2.54 10.57
CA ASP A 233 17.31 -2.30 11.96
C ASP A 233 16.13 -2.28 12.95
N MET A 234 14.99 -2.89 12.58
CA MET A 234 13.81 -3.09 13.41
C MET A 234 13.68 -4.55 13.88
N PRO A 235 14.47 -5.02 14.84
CA PRO A 235 14.52 -6.44 15.23
C PRO A 235 13.27 -6.93 15.98
N LEU A 236 12.43 -6.02 16.48
CA LEU A 236 11.19 -6.31 17.24
C LEU A 236 9.92 -6.13 16.38
N LEU A 237 10.06 -6.10 15.05
CA LEU A 237 8.92 -6.02 14.15
C LEU A 237 7.96 -7.21 14.39
N SER A 238 6.67 -6.91 14.50
CA SER A 238 5.64 -7.86 14.89
C SER A 238 4.58 -8.06 13.80
N SER A 239 4.10 -9.29 13.67
CA SER A 239 2.94 -9.60 12.80
C SER A 239 1.69 -8.82 13.17
N GLN A 240 1.53 -8.47 14.46
CA GLN A 240 0.44 -7.62 14.93
C GLN A 240 0.50 -6.19 14.33
N ALA A 241 1.72 -5.66 14.08
CA ALA A 241 1.88 -4.37 13.40
C ALA A 241 1.39 -4.45 11.95
N VAL A 242 1.82 -5.49 11.23
CA VAL A 242 1.40 -5.76 9.84
C VAL A 242 -0.13 -5.91 9.76
N GLU A 243 -0.71 -6.70 10.65
CA GLU A 243 -2.15 -6.93 10.72
C GLU A 243 -2.93 -5.64 11.04
N LEU A 244 -2.43 -4.82 11.98
CA LEU A 244 -3.07 -3.56 12.34
C LEU A 244 -3.08 -2.56 11.18
N LEU A 245 -1.96 -2.38 10.47
CA LEU A 245 -1.91 -1.53 9.27
C LEU A 245 -2.86 -2.08 8.19
N SER A 246 -2.81 -3.38 7.90
CA SER A 246 -3.69 -4.03 6.92
C SER A 246 -5.17 -3.80 7.20
N LYS A 247 -5.58 -3.84 8.48
CA LYS A 247 -6.97 -3.62 8.91
C LYS A 247 -7.40 -2.16 8.87
N LYS A 248 -6.45 -1.22 9.05
CA LYS A 248 -6.75 0.22 9.21
C LYS A 248 -6.61 1.02 7.93
N ARG A 249 -5.92 0.49 6.94
CA ARG A 249 -5.77 1.16 5.64
C ARG A 249 -7.10 1.24 4.87
N CYS A 250 -7.26 2.26 4.05
CA CYS A 250 -8.43 2.38 3.18
C CYS A 250 -8.29 1.64 1.84
N HIS A 251 -7.10 1.10 1.54
CA HIS A 251 -6.69 0.43 0.30
C HIS A 251 -6.60 1.33 -0.95
N CYS A 252 -6.96 2.60 -0.84
CA CYS A 252 -6.90 3.57 -1.93
C CYS A 252 -5.92 4.72 -1.67
N GLU A 253 -5.17 4.66 -0.57
CA GLU A 253 -4.10 5.60 -0.23
C GLU A 253 -2.83 5.36 -1.06
N ASP A 254 -1.97 6.38 -1.12
CA ASP A 254 -0.61 6.27 -1.67
C ASP A 254 0.36 5.69 -0.63
N ALA A 255 0.14 6.01 0.66
CA ALA A 255 0.91 5.46 1.77
C ALA A 255 0.03 5.18 3.00
N CYS A 256 0.40 4.16 3.77
CA CYS A 256 -0.19 3.86 5.07
C CYS A 256 0.92 3.58 6.07
N VAL A 257 1.04 4.40 7.12
CA VAL A 257 2.13 4.34 8.10
C VAL A 257 1.60 4.49 9.52
N PHE A 258 2.40 4.05 10.49
CA PHE A 258 2.13 4.37 11.90
C PHE A 258 2.45 5.83 12.23
N THR A 259 1.83 6.31 13.30
CA THR A 259 2.18 7.58 13.96
C THR A 259 2.36 7.35 15.44
N HIS A 260 3.39 7.99 16.03
CA HIS A 260 3.67 8.03 17.44
C HIS A 260 3.90 9.48 17.86
N ASP A 261 3.20 9.96 18.88
CA ASP A 261 3.26 11.34 19.35
C ASP A 261 3.13 12.38 18.23
N GLY A 262 2.19 12.13 17.29
CA GLY A 262 1.94 12.98 16.13
C GLY A 262 2.99 12.93 15.03
N ARG A 263 4.05 12.14 15.18
CA ARG A 263 5.11 11.96 14.19
C ARG A 263 4.91 10.66 13.41
N PRO A 264 5.07 10.66 12.08
CA PRO A 264 4.99 9.44 11.30
C PRO A 264 6.22 8.55 11.50
N GLU A 265 5.99 7.23 11.45
CA GLU A 265 7.03 6.20 11.43
C GLU A 265 7.15 5.64 10.00
N PRO A 266 7.89 6.33 9.13
CA PRO A 266 7.86 6.07 7.70
C PRO A 266 8.57 4.77 7.27
N LEU A 267 9.38 4.21 8.16
CA LEU A 267 10.18 3.01 7.86
C LEU A 267 9.48 1.71 8.29
N LEU A 268 8.19 1.79 8.63
CA LEU A 268 7.28 0.66 8.71
C LEU A 268 5.92 1.08 8.15
N GLY A 269 5.63 0.65 6.92
CA GLY A 269 4.38 1.04 6.26
C GLY A 269 4.17 0.37 4.91
N LEU A 270 3.07 0.74 4.28
CA LEU A 270 2.74 0.39 2.89
C LEU A 270 2.89 1.63 2.02
N TYR A 271 3.47 1.46 0.85
CA TYR A 271 3.65 2.51 -0.15
C TYR A 271 3.23 2.01 -1.52
N ARG A 272 2.57 2.87 -2.29
CA ARG A 272 2.11 2.58 -3.64
C ARG A 272 3.00 3.27 -4.68
N SER A 273 3.13 2.69 -5.85
CA SER A 273 3.90 3.24 -6.97
C SER A 273 3.40 4.62 -7.43
N THR A 274 2.17 5.00 -7.09
CA THR A 274 1.66 6.38 -7.28
C THR A 274 2.46 7.44 -6.51
N CYS A 275 3.29 7.05 -5.54
CA CYS A 275 4.25 7.94 -4.89
C CYS A 275 5.42 8.34 -5.82
N LEU A 276 5.73 7.55 -6.85
CA LEU A 276 6.95 7.70 -7.63
C LEU A 276 7.13 9.11 -8.25
N PRO A 277 6.13 9.73 -8.90
CA PRO A 277 6.29 11.08 -9.44
C PRO A 277 6.59 12.13 -8.35
N VAL A 278 6.03 11.95 -7.14
CA VAL A 278 6.28 12.85 -6.01
C VAL A 278 7.68 12.63 -5.44
N ILE A 279 8.12 11.37 -5.34
CA ILE A 279 9.49 11.00 -4.94
C ILE A 279 10.50 11.66 -5.89
N ASP A 280 10.29 11.53 -7.19
CA ASP A 280 11.19 12.11 -8.21
C ASP A 280 11.32 13.63 -8.02
N GLY A 281 10.20 14.35 -7.92
CA GLY A 281 10.20 15.78 -7.69
C GLY A 281 10.87 16.21 -6.37
N LEU A 282 10.66 15.45 -5.27
CA LEU A 282 11.34 15.74 -4.01
C LEU A 282 12.85 15.50 -4.09
N LEU A 283 13.28 14.40 -4.69
CA LEU A 283 14.69 14.08 -4.87
C LEU A 283 15.42 15.07 -5.79
N GLU A 284 14.76 15.55 -6.85
CA GLU A 284 15.26 16.61 -7.73
C GLU A 284 15.42 17.94 -6.98
N ALA A 285 14.47 18.25 -6.08
CA ALA A 285 14.55 19.43 -5.20
C ALA A 285 15.57 19.29 -4.06
N GLY A 286 16.25 18.13 -3.93
CA GLY A 286 17.22 17.85 -2.87
C GLY A 286 16.57 17.46 -1.52
N GLU A 287 15.27 17.22 -1.50
CA GLU A 287 14.55 16.76 -0.30
C GLU A 287 14.56 15.23 -0.24
N ASN A 288 15.14 14.66 0.82
CA ASN A 288 15.31 13.21 0.99
C ASN A 288 14.52 12.64 2.19
N ARG A 289 13.75 13.49 2.92
CA ARG A 289 13.03 13.05 4.11
C ARG A 289 11.74 12.32 3.74
N MET A 290 11.57 11.11 4.26
CA MET A 290 10.35 10.34 4.08
C MET A 290 9.10 11.05 4.62
N SER A 291 9.24 11.89 5.66
CA SER A 291 8.13 12.69 6.18
C SER A 291 7.60 13.68 5.13
N ALA A 292 8.47 14.30 4.33
CA ALA A 292 8.07 15.20 3.25
C ALA A 292 7.24 14.47 2.17
N LEU A 293 7.61 13.23 1.85
CA LEU A 293 6.80 12.39 0.97
C LEU A 293 5.41 12.15 1.58
N LEU A 294 5.32 11.75 2.85
CA LEU A 294 4.05 11.46 3.52
C LEU A 294 3.13 12.67 3.64
N ASP A 295 3.69 13.89 3.64
CA ASP A 295 2.91 15.13 3.65
C ASP A 295 2.44 15.53 2.23
N ALA A 296 3.11 15.06 1.18
CA ALA A 296 2.81 15.39 -0.21
C ALA A 296 1.85 14.39 -0.89
N VAL A 297 1.64 13.20 -0.32
CA VAL A 297 0.80 12.13 -0.91
C VAL A 297 -0.42 11.82 -0.03
N LYS A 298 -1.36 11.03 -0.54
CA LYS A 298 -2.53 10.57 0.21
C LYS A 298 -2.10 9.53 1.25
N THR A 299 -1.96 9.93 2.50
CA THR A 299 -1.42 9.10 3.57
C THR A 299 -2.47 8.75 4.61
N THR A 300 -2.71 7.44 4.83
CA THR A 300 -3.42 6.94 6.00
C THR A 300 -2.44 6.85 7.18
N ARG A 301 -2.76 7.52 8.28
CA ARG A 301 -1.94 7.54 9.50
C ARG A 301 -2.63 6.75 10.60
N VAL A 302 -1.97 5.70 11.09
CA VAL A 302 -2.53 4.78 12.09
C VAL A 302 -1.79 4.98 13.41
N PRO A 303 -2.50 5.27 14.52
CA PRO A 303 -1.85 5.38 15.83
C PRO A 303 -1.11 4.10 16.21
N LEU A 304 0.16 4.23 16.58
CA LEU A 304 1.00 3.13 17.04
C LEU A 304 0.57 2.70 18.44
N LYS A 305 0.34 1.40 18.64
CA LYS A 305 -0.09 0.84 19.93
C LYS A 305 1.09 0.37 20.80
N ASN A 306 2.17 -0.08 20.15
CA ASN A 306 3.37 -0.57 20.80
C ASN A 306 4.60 -0.01 20.09
N THR A 307 5.39 0.79 20.78
CA THR A 307 6.58 1.48 20.22
C THR A 307 7.73 0.52 19.92
N ASP A 308 7.77 -0.66 20.53
CA ASP A 308 8.80 -1.66 20.25
C ASP A 308 8.76 -2.12 18.81
N TRP A 309 7.57 -2.16 18.17
CA TRP A 309 7.45 -2.59 16.78
C TRP A 309 8.28 -1.77 15.79
N VAL A 310 8.55 -0.50 16.13
CA VAL A 310 9.31 0.45 15.29
C VAL A 310 10.65 0.82 15.93
N ARG A 311 11.03 0.13 17.00
CA ARG A 311 12.29 0.39 17.72
C ARG A 311 13.49 0.00 16.85
N ASN A 312 14.29 1.00 16.49
CA ASN A 312 15.51 0.83 15.73
C ASN A 312 16.69 0.47 16.65
N VAL A 313 17.62 -0.33 16.14
CA VAL A 313 18.91 -0.60 16.75
C VAL A 313 20.02 0.04 15.91
N ASN A 314 20.52 1.20 16.38
CA ASN A 314 21.46 2.03 15.65
C ASN A 314 22.89 2.00 16.24
N THR A 315 23.07 1.44 17.46
CA THR A 315 24.34 1.42 18.18
C THR A 315 24.60 0.05 18.80
N PRO A 316 25.89 -0.33 19.02
CA PRO A 316 26.23 -1.56 19.75
C PRO A 316 25.65 -1.62 21.16
N GLN A 317 25.50 -0.47 21.82
CA GLN A 317 24.91 -0.36 23.16
C GLN A 317 23.41 -0.70 23.15
N GLU A 318 22.66 -0.18 22.17
CA GLU A 318 21.23 -0.53 21.98
C GLU A 318 21.05 -2.02 21.69
N LEU A 319 21.95 -2.61 20.89
CA LEU A 319 21.95 -4.04 20.60
C LEU A 319 22.21 -4.87 21.87
N ALA A 320 23.19 -4.47 22.68
CA ALA A 320 23.51 -5.16 23.95
C ALA A 320 22.34 -5.08 24.94
N ARG A 321 21.68 -3.91 25.00
CA ARG A 321 20.49 -3.71 25.84
C ARG A 321 19.32 -4.59 25.40
N LEU A 322 19.08 -4.68 24.11
CA LEU A 322 18.02 -5.55 23.57
C LEU A 322 18.27 -7.02 23.91
N ARG A 323 19.50 -7.52 23.81
CA ARG A 323 19.89 -8.88 24.24
C ARG A 323 19.58 -9.16 25.70
N GLN A 324 19.84 -8.17 26.58
CA GLN A 324 19.54 -8.32 28.00
C GLN A 324 18.01 -8.39 28.27
N GLU A 325 17.22 -7.54 27.57
CA GLU A 325 15.76 -7.54 27.68
C GLU A 325 15.17 -8.89 27.26
N GLN A 326 15.63 -9.49 26.14
CA GLN A 326 15.17 -10.80 25.65
C GLN A 326 15.58 -12.01 26.52
N ASN A 327 16.64 -11.90 27.31
CA ASN A 327 17.08 -12.98 28.20
C ASN A 327 16.35 -12.96 29.56
N HIS A 328 15.51 -11.96 29.83
CA HIS A 328 14.74 -11.81 31.07
C HIS A 328 13.25 -12.09 30.90
N GLU A 329 12.77 -12.33 29.65
CA GLU A 329 11.43 -12.86 29.31
C GLU A 329 11.48 -14.39 29.13
#